data_820b30cf46741d37e48746d1b77db12e
#
_entry.id   820b30cf46741d37e48746d1b77db12e
#
_cell.length_a   1.000
_cell.length_b   1.000
_cell.length_c   1.000
_cell.angle_alpha   90.00
_cell.angle_beta   90.00
_cell.angle_gamma   90.00
#
_symmetry.space_group_name_H-M   'P 1'
#
loop_
_entity.id
_entity.type
_entity.pdbx_description
1 polymer ?
#
loop_
_entity_poly.entity_id
_entity_poly.type
_entity_poly.pdbx_seq_one_letter_code
_entity_poly.pdbx_strand_id
1 'polypeptide(L)'
;MIKKISYVGLGTMGSGMVANLLKAGYELTVWNRSVERNKPFARKGARVADTPANAVRDVNLVIYSLSNDQAVEEVVFGANGILSGINAGQIAMDMSTVLPATSLREQEAYSKRGADFLDAPVFGSKKEAADAKLWIMAAGKRDAFEKVKPVLQHLGQTIHYLGKNGSAAAMKLVGNLIVALEMEALAEGLVLAQKAGLDLNTVDRKSVV
;
A
#
# COMPACT_ATOMS: atom_id res chain seq x y z
N MET A 1 -19.59 -7.05 -7.49
CA MET A 1 -18.47 -6.38 -8.21
C MET A 1 -18.16 -5.09 -7.48
N ILE A 2 -16.88 -4.82 -7.18
CA ILE A 2 -16.44 -3.58 -6.49
C ILE A 2 -16.60 -2.41 -7.47
N LYS A 3 -17.30 -1.35 -7.05
CA LYS A 3 -17.45 -0.11 -7.82
C LYS A 3 -17.01 1.11 -7.03
N LYS A 4 -17.32 1.14 -5.73
CA LYS A 4 -17.04 2.25 -4.82
C LYS A 4 -15.84 1.90 -3.95
N ILE A 5 -14.82 2.73 -3.97
CA ILE A 5 -13.57 2.52 -3.24
C ILE A 5 -13.28 3.76 -2.40
N SER A 6 -12.92 3.56 -1.14
CA SER A 6 -12.27 4.59 -0.34
C SER A 6 -10.75 4.44 -0.46
N TYR A 7 -10.04 5.56 -0.61
CA TYR A 7 -8.59 5.58 -0.53
C TYR A 7 -8.11 6.59 0.50
N VAL A 8 -7.42 6.08 1.52
CA VAL A 8 -6.93 6.85 2.67
C VAL A 8 -5.41 6.93 2.61
N GLY A 9 -4.86 8.15 2.60
CA GLY A 9 -3.42 8.37 2.49
C GLY A 9 -2.95 8.65 1.06
N LEU A 10 -2.88 9.95 0.71
CA LEU A 10 -2.46 10.45 -0.60
C LEU A 10 -0.99 10.88 -0.58
N GLY A 11 -0.15 10.00 -0.03
CA GLY A 11 1.30 10.15 -0.01
C GLY A 11 1.94 9.91 -1.39
N THR A 12 3.25 9.66 -1.37
CA THR A 12 4.05 9.41 -2.58
C THR A 12 3.49 8.26 -3.42
N MET A 13 3.12 7.15 -2.78
CA MET A 13 2.58 5.95 -3.44
C MET A 13 1.08 6.09 -3.72
N GLY A 14 0.30 6.50 -2.70
CA GLY A 14 -1.16 6.59 -2.79
C GLY A 14 -1.66 7.52 -3.88
N SER A 15 -0.96 8.62 -4.15
CA SER A 15 -1.32 9.55 -5.21
C SER A 15 -1.32 8.90 -6.60
N GLY A 16 -0.32 8.08 -6.93
CA GLY A 16 -0.25 7.33 -8.18
C GLY A 16 -1.37 6.28 -8.28
N MET A 17 -1.56 5.52 -7.20
CA MET A 17 -2.58 4.48 -7.13
C MET A 17 -4.00 5.05 -7.30
N VAL A 18 -4.32 6.16 -6.61
CA VAL A 18 -5.62 6.85 -6.76
C VAL A 18 -5.84 7.34 -8.19
N ALA A 19 -4.82 7.89 -8.84
CA ALA A 19 -4.92 8.34 -10.22
C ALA A 19 -5.27 7.18 -11.17
N ASN A 20 -4.67 6.01 -10.98
CA ASN A 20 -4.96 4.81 -11.77
C ASN A 20 -6.37 4.27 -11.54
N LEU A 21 -6.84 4.26 -10.28
CA LEU A 21 -8.21 3.84 -9.96
C LEU A 21 -9.27 4.77 -10.57
N LEU A 22 -9.04 6.09 -10.53
CA LEU A 22 -9.91 7.06 -11.21
C LEU A 22 -9.94 6.84 -12.74
N LYS A 23 -8.76 6.62 -13.33
CA LYS A 23 -8.63 6.30 -14.76
C LYS A 23 -9.34 5.01 -15.13
N ALA A 24 -9.38 4.04 -14.25
CA ALA A 24 -10.10 2.77 -14.42
C ALA A 24 -11.63 2.90 -14.22
N GLY A 25 -12.15 4.08 -13.86
CA GLY A 25 -13.57 4.36 -13.74
C GLY A 25 -14.20 3.99 -12.39
N TYR A 26 -13.41 3.76 -11.34
CA TYR A 26 -13.95 3.55 -10.01
C TYR A 26 -14.47 4.85 -9.39
N GLU A 27 -15.57 4.76 -8.65
CA GLU A 27 -16.09 5.84 -7.80
C GLU A 27 -15.22 5.94 -6.53
N LEU A 28 -14.43 7.01 -6.42
CA LEU A 28 -13.50 7.17 -5.31
C LEU A 28 -13.99 8.16 -4.25
N THR A 29 -13.88 7.77 -3.00
CA THR A 29 -13.85 8.68 -1.85
C THR A 29 -12.43 8.71 -1.30
N VAL A 30 -11.85 9.89 -1.17
CA VAL A 30 -10.47 10.05 -0.71
C VAL A 30 -10.40 10.82 0.60
N TRP A 31 -9.41 10.49 1.40
CA TRP A 31 -9.06 11.24 2.59
C TRP A 31 -7.54 11.29 2.77
N ASN A 32 -7.04 12.43 3.18
CA ASN A 32 -5.64 12.62 3.60
C ASN A 32 -5.57 13.66 4.70
N ARG A 33 -4.69 13.44 5.69
CA ARG A 33 -4.47 14.38 6.81
C ARG A 33 -4.15 15.81 6.33
N SER A 34 -3.30 15.95 5.33
CA SER A 34 -3.06 17.25 4.66
C SER A 34 -4.14 17.48 3.61
N VAL A 35 -5.08 18.39 3.89
CA VAL A 35 -6.24 18.69 3.03
C VAL A 35 -5.83 19.09 1.60
N GLU A 36 -4.71 19.81 1.45
CA GLU A 36 -4.19 20.21 0.13
C GLU A 36 -3.95 19.05 -0.82
N ARG A 37 -3.58 17.88 -0.30
CA ARG A 37 -3.35 16.67 -1.10
C ARG A 37 -4.63 16.07 -1.68
N ASN A 38 -5.80 16.40 -1.14
CA ASN A 38 -7.09 15.96 -1.66
C ASN A 38 -7.50 16.74 -2.92
N LYS A 39 -7.12 18.04 -3.03
CA LYS A 39 -7.57 18.96 -4.08
C LYS A 39 -7.39 18.45 -5.52
N PRO A 40 -6.22 17.87 -5.90
CA PRO A 40 -6.02 17.36 -7.26
C PRO A 40 -7.00 16.24 -7.63
N PHE A 41 -7.40 15.42 -6.66
CA PHE A 41 -8.29 14.29 -6.87
C PHE A 41 -9.77 14.72 -6.88
N ALA A 42 -10.14 15.70 -6.03
CA ALA A 42 -11.45 16.34 -6.10
C ALA A 42 -11.75 16.91 -7.50
N ARG A 43 -10.75 17.59 -8.11
CA ARG A 43 -10.86 18.12 -9.49
C ARG A 43 -11.01 17.03 -10.54
N LYS A 44 -10.64 15.79 -10.24
CA LYS A 44 -10.76 14.60 -11.10
C LYS A 44 -12.02 13.78 -10.79
N GLY A 45 -12.93 14.29 -9.95
CA GLY A 45 -14.20 13.65 -9.64
C GLY A 45 -14.20 12.74 -8.40
N ALA A 46 -13.12 12.68 -7.62
CA ALA A 46 -13.16 11.97 -6.35
C ALA A 46 -13.92 12.79 -5.30
N ARG A 47 -14.75 12.12 -4.50
CA ARG A 47 -15.36 12.71 -3.30
C ARG A 47 -14.27 12.86 -2.22
N VAL A 48 -14.23 13.98 -1.53
CA VAL A 48 -13.34 14.20 -0.38
C VAL A 48 -14.13 14.04 0.90
N ALA A 49 -13.62 13.25 1.82
CA ALA A 49 -14.21 13.08 3.16
C ALA A 49 -13.46 13.92 4.20
N ASP A 50 -14.15 14.29 5.28
CA ASP A 50 -13.59 15.11 6.36
C ASP A 50 -12.80 14.27 7.37
N THR A 51 -13.17 12.99 7.53
CA THR A 51 -12.51 12.04 8.43
C THR A 51 -12.31 10.69 7.75
N PRO A 52 -11.35 9.86 8.22
CA PRO A 52 -11.22 8.48 7.76
C PRO A 52 -12.52 7.68 7.91
N ALA A 53 -13.23 7.86 9.03
CA ALA A 53 -14.51 7.21 9.27
C ALA A 53 -15.57 7.56 8.21
N ASN A 54 -15.67 8.84 7.83
CA ASN A 54 -16.62 9.27 6.81
C ASN A 54 -16.22 8.83 5.40
N ALA A 55 -14.92 8.60 5.16
CA ALA A 55 -14.43 8.12 3.88
C ALA A 55 -14.90 6.71 3.55
N VAL A 56 -15.16 5.87 4.56
CA VAL A 56 -15.34 4.42 4.38
C VAL A 56 -16.77 3.92 4.46
N ARG A 57 -17.76 4.78 4.80
CA ARG A 57 -19.13 4.35 5.11
C ARG A 57 -19.87 3.68 3.96
N ASP A 58 -19.76 4.24 2.76
CA ASP A 58 -20.61 3.87 1.60
C ASP A 58 -19.79 3.26 0.46
N VAL A 59 -18.77 2.47 0.77
CA VAL A 59 -17.87 1.86 -0.21
C VAL A 59 -17.84 0.34 -0.11
N ASN A 60 -17.37 -0.32 -1.15
CA ASN A 60 -17.20 -1.78 -1.15
C ASN A 60 -15.81 -2.18 -0.63
N LEU A 61 -14.80 -1.35 -0.93
CA LEU A 61 -13.39 -1.60 -0.63
C LEU A 61 -12.77 -0.34 -0.01
N VAL A 62 -12.06 -0.54 1.07
CA VAL A 62 -11.26 0.49 1.74
C VAL A 62 -9.79 0.17 1.51
N ILE A 63 -9.07 1.05 0.84
CA ILE A 63 -7.62 0.96 0.62
C ILE A 63 -6.95 2.07 1.40
N TYR A 64 -5.84 1.78 2.03
CA TYR A 64 -5.01 2.82 2.64
C TYR A 64 -3.53 2.54 2.46
N SER A 65 -2.75 3.64 2.42
CA SER A 65 -1.30 3.61 2.29
C SER A 65 -0.71 4.71 3.17
N LEU A 66 -0.24 4.32 4.32
CA LEU A 66 0.21 5.19 5.41
C LEU A 66 1.72 5.05 5.62
N SER A 67 2.31 5.98 6.37
CA SER A 67 3.77 6.09 6.45
C SER A 67 4.44 5.05 7.36
N ASN A 68 3.76 4.60 8.40
CA ASN A 68 4.28 3.70 9.42
C ASN A 68 3.17 3.18 10.35
N ASP A 69 3.52 2.32 11.29
CA ASP A 69 2.62 1.74 12.30
C ASP A 69 1.89 2.80 13.14
N GLN A 70 2.57 3.89 13.51
CA GLN A 70 1.94 4.98 14.26
C GLN A 70 0.82 5.66 13.45
N ALA A 71 1.05 5.89 12.16
CA ALA A 71 0.03 6.46 11.29
C ALA A 71 -1.17 5.50 11.11
N VAL A 72 -0.93 4.19 11.08
CA VAL A 72 -1.99 3.17 11.11
C VAL A 72 -2.76 3.26 12.42
N GLU A 73 -2.09 3.36 13.56
CA GLU A 73 -2.72 3.55 14.87
C GLU A 73 -3.68 4.73 14.88
N GLU A 74 -3.23 5.89 14.43
CA GLU A 74 -4.01 7.12 14.41
C GLU A 74 -5.20 7.05 13.43
N VAL A 75 -4.97 6.54 12.22
CA VAL A 75 -5.94 6.61 11.11
C VAL A 75 -6.91 5.44 11.12
N VAL A 76 -6.49 4.25 11.55
CA VAL A 76 -7.35 3.07 11.60
C VAL A 76 -8.07 2.98 12.94
N PHE A 77 -7.34 3.09 14.06
CA PHE A 77 -7.85 2.84 15.42
C PHE A 77 -8.32 4.12 16.14
N GLY A 78 -7.99 5.32 15.65
CA GLY A 78 -8.41 6.58 16.26
C GLY A 78 -9.93 6.75 16.35
N ALA A 79 -10.41 7.67 17.18
CA ALA A 79 -11.84 7.89 17.43
C ALA A 79 -12.66 8.17 16.16
N ASN A 80 -12.10 8.90 15.19
CA ASN A 80 -12.67 9.14 13.86
C ASN A 80 -11.95 8.33 12.77
N GLY A 81 -11.32 7.22 13.15
CA GLY A 81 -10.56 6.34 12.30
C GLY A 81 -11.44 5.42 11.45
N ILE A 82 -10.80 4.65 10.58
CA ILE A 82 -11.47 3.75 9.64
C ILE A 82 -12.39 2.76 10.37
N LEU A 83 -11.95 2.18 11.49
CA LEU A 83 -12.73 1.20 12.26
C LEU A 83 -14.04 1.75 12.84
N SER A 84 -14.13 3.07 13.06
CA SER A 84 -15.38 3.68 13.54
C SER A 84 -16.42 3.89 12.44
N GLY A 85 -16.00 3.86 11.16
CA GLY A 85 -16.88 4.06 10.02
C GLY A 85 -17.11 2.82 9.16
N ILE A 86 -16.32 1.76 9.35
CA ILE A 86 -16.42 0.55 8.53
C ILE A 86 -17.65 -0.29 8.89
N ASN A 87 -18.25 -0.90 7.88
CA ASN A 87 -19.44 -1.74 8.01
C ASN A 87 -19.13 -3.21 7.74
N ALA A 88 -19.98 -4.09 8.26
CA ALA A 88 -19.90 -5.51 7.96
C ALA A 88 -20.02 -5.77 6.44
N GLY A 89 -19.27 -6.75 5.96
CA GLY A 89 -19.23 -7.13 4.55
C GLY A 89 -18.31 -6.27 3.66
N GLN A 90 -17.74 -5.17 4.17
CA GLN A 90 -16.69 -4.42 3.46
C GLN A 90 -15.35 -5.17 3.52
N ILE A 91 -14.46 -4.81 2.61
CA ILE A 91 -13.07 -5.29 2.62
C ILE A 91 -12.16 -4.10 2.91
N ALA A 92 -11.30 -4.21 3.90
CA ALA A 92 -10.21 -3.28 4.15
C ALA A 92 -8.89 -3.86 3.63
N MET A 93 -8.05 -3.03 3.05
CA MET A 93 -6.77 -3.44 2.48
C MET A 93 -5.68 -2.42 2.84
N ASP A 94 -4.71 -2.86 3.64
CA ASP A 94 -3.54 -2.06 4.00
C ASP A 94 -2.42 -2.28 2.97
N MET A 95 -2.05 -1.21 2.28
CA MET A 95 -0.91 -1.19 1.36
C MET A 95 0.33 -0.49 1.97
N SER A 96 0.31 -0.24 3.26
CA SER A 96 1.43 0.34 4.01
C SER A 96 2.54 -0.68 4.26
N THR A 97 3.71 -0.19 4.64
CA THR A 97 4.78 -1.04 5.19
C THR A 97 4.72 -0.95 6.70
N VAL A 98 4.23 -1.99 7.32
CA VAL A 98 4.04 -2.11 8.77
C VAL A 98 4.59 -3.44 9.30
N LEU A 99 4.69 -3.56 10.62
CA LEU A 99 5.07 -4.82 11.26
C LEU A 99 3.97 -5.89 11.05
N PRO A 100 4.32 -7.18 10.93
CA PRO A 100 3.34 -8.25 10.87
C PRO A 100 2.39 -8.27 12.08
N ALA A 101 2.86 -7.86 13.26
CA ALA A 101 2.03 -7.74 14.46
C ALA A 101 0.92 -6.68 14.30
N THR A 102 1.23 -5.55 13.65
CA THR A 102 0.24 -4.50 13.33
C THR A 102 -0.81 -5.05 12.39
N SER A 103 -0.40 -5.72 11.32
CA SER A 103 -1.31 -6.35 10.36
C SER A 103 -2.25 -7.39 11.01
N LEU A 104 -1.74 -8.23 11.92
CA LEU A 104 -2.57 -9.19 12.66
C LEU A 104 -3.57 -8.50 13.60
N ARG A 105 -3.17 -7.41 14.24
CA ARG A 105 -4.05 -6.61 15.08
C ARG A 105 -5.16 -5.93 14.27
N GLU A 106 -4.84 -5.42 13.10
CA GLU A 106 -5.82 -4.88 12.16
C GLU A 106 -6.83 -5.95 11.74
N GLN A 107 -6.35 -7.13 11.34
CA GLN A 107 -7.18 -8.27 10.97
C GLN A 107 -8.18 -8.63 12.08
N GLU A 108 -7.74 -8.70 13.33
CA GLU A 108 -8.61 -8.96 14.48
C GLU A 108 -9.68 -7.87 14.66
N ALA A 109 -9.27 -6.60 14.55
CA ALA A 109 -10.15 -5.45 14.71
C ALA A 109 -11.21 -5.37 13.59
N TYR A 110 -10.84 -5.58 12.34
CA TYR A 110 -11.78 -5.63 11.21
C TYR A 110 -12.72 -6.82 11.31
N SER A 111 -12.22 -7.99 11.71
CA SER A 111 -13.05 -9.18 11.93
C SER A 111 -14.14 -8.96 12.99
N LYS A 112 -13.82 -8.25 14.08
CA LYS A 112 -14.82 -7.87 15.11
C LYS A 112 -15.91 -6.93 14.57
N ARG A 113 -15.66 -6.24 13.48
CA ARG A 113 -16.64 -5.40 12.76
C ARG A 113 -17.37 -6.15 11.64
N GLY A 114 -17.06 -7.44 11.43
CA GLY A 114 -17.63 -8.23 10.33
C GLY A 114 -17.09 -7.83 8.95
N ALA A 115 -15.96 -7.13 8.88
CA ALA A 115 -15.26 -6.78 7.66
C ALA A 115 -14.11 -7.75 7.41
N ASP A 116 -13.79 -8.00 6.13
CA ASP A 116 -12.60 -8.74 5.73
C ASP A 116 -11.38 -7.81 5.67
N PHE A 117 -10.20 -8.36 5.95
CA PHE A 117 -8.95 -7.59 5.91
C PHE A 117 -7.88 -8.31 5.07
N LEU A 118 -7.13 -7.51 4.31
CA LEU A 118 -5.96 -7.95 3.55
C LEU A 118 -4.78 -7.04 3.87
N ASP A 119 -3.63 -7.62 4.22
CA ASP A 119 -2.36 -6.91 4.15
C ASP A 119 -1.82 -7.04 2.71
N ALA A 120 -1.54 -5.90 2.08
CA ALA A 120 -1.19 -5.84 0.67
C ALA A 120 -0.05 -4.84 0.37
N PRO A 121 1.09 -4.89 1.09
CA PRO A 121 2.22 -4.02 0.83
C PRO A 121 2.79 -4.21 -0.58
N VAL A 122 3.53 -3.20 -1.04
CA VAL A 122 4.02 -3.13 -2.41
C VAL A 122 5.53 -2.94 -2.49
N PHE A 123 6.13 -3.46 -3.56
CA PHE A 123 7.44 -3.04 -4.04
C PHE A 123 7.28 -2.17 -5.29
N GLY A 124 8.17 -1.21 -5.42
CA GLY A 124 8.20 -0.19 -6.44
C GLY A 124 8.35 1.20 -5.82
N SER A 125 8.57 2.18 -6.67
CA SER A 125 8.73 3.59 -6.32
C SER A 125 7.52 4.42 -6.73
N LYS A 126 7.62 5.73 -6.58
CA LYS A 126 6.62 6.68 -7.08
C LYS A 126 6.29 6.47 -8.57
N LYS A 127 7.29 6.10 -9.37
CA LYS A 127 7.13 5.88 -10.82
C LYS A 127 6.28 4.64 -11.08
N GLU A 128 6.61 3.51 -10.46
CA GLU A 128 5.84 2.27 -10.61
C GLU A 128 4.40 2.43 -10.09
N ALA A 129 4.19 3.21 -9.01
CA ALA A 129 2.85 3.52 -8.52
C ALA A 129 2.04 4.35 -9.53
N ALA A 130 2.66 5.31 -10.22
CA ALA A 130 2.01 6.11 -11.25
C ALA A 130 1.73 5.32 -12.55
N ASP A 131 2.64 4.41 -12.91
CA ASP A 131 2.59 3.61 -14.14
C ASP A 131 1.77 2.31 -13.99
N ALA A 132 1.14 2.05 -12.83
CA ALA A 132 0.46 0.79 -12.49
C ALA A 132 1.36 -0.45 -12.61
N LYS A 133 2.63 -0.33 -12.25
CA LYS A 133 3.66 -1.36 -12.35
C LYS A 133 4.15 -1.87 -10.99
N LEU A 134 3.37 -1.67 -9.95
CA LEU A 134 3.74 -2.16 -8.63
C LEU A 134 3.81 -3.69 -8.61
N TRP A 135 4.70 -4.22 -7.78
CA TRP A 135 4.67 -5.60 -7.36
C TRP A 135 3.92 -5.65 -6.02
N ILE A 136 2.76 -6.29 -6.03
CA ILE A 136 1.81 -6.32 -4.92
C ILE A 136 1.83 -7.72 -4.29
N MET A 137 2.03 -7.76 -2.98
CA MET A 137 1.92 -8.97 -2.19
C MET A 137 0.66 -8.87 -1.35
N ALA A 138 -0.25 -9.82 -1.46
CA ALA A 138 -1.50 -9.77 -0.71
C ALA A 138 -1.67 -11.02 0.16
N ALA A 139 -2.10 -10.84 1.39
CA ALA A 139 -2.41 -11.93 2.30
C ALA A 139 -3.71 -11.66 3.06
N GLY A 140 -4.42 -12.73 3.45
CA GLY A 140 -5.71 -12.71 4.12
C GLY A 140 -6.65 -13.77 3.57
N LYS A 141 -7.97 -13.62 3.78
CA LYS A 141 -8.94 -14.58 3.25
C LYS A 141 -8.91 -14.65 1.74
N ARG A 142 -8.85 -15.86 1.19
CA ARG A 142 -8.80 -16.11 -0.25
C ARG A 142 -9.95 -15.47 -1.00
N ASP A 143 -11.17 -15.60 -0.50
CA ASP A 143 -12.36 -15.04 -1.12
C ASP A 143 -12.33 -13.51 -1.19
N ALA A 144 -11.79 -12.84 -0.15
CA ALA A 144 -11.58 -11.40 -0.16
C ALA A 144 -10.53 -11.01 -1.20
N PHE A 145 -9.42 -11.75 -1.28
CA PHE A 145 -8.39 -11.54 -2.30
C PHE A 145 -8.95 -11.67 -3.73
N GLU A 146 -9.68 -12.72 -4.04
CA GLU A 146 -10.26 -12.90 -5.39
C GLU A 146 -11.23 -11.76 -5.76
N LYS A 147 -11.99 -11.23 -4.78
CA LYS A 147 -12.87 -10.06 -5.01
C LYS A 147 -12.11 -8.78 -5.34
N VAL A 148 -10.95 -8.55 -4.71
CA VAL A 148 -10.14 -7.33 -4.92
C VAL A 148 -9.13 -7.45 -6.04
N LYS A 149 -8.79 -8.66 -6.49
CA LYS A 149 -7.81 -8.91 -7.53
C LYS A 149 -8.02 -8.09 -8.81
N PRO A 150 -9.26 -7.90 -9.33
CA PRO A 150 -9.48 -7.02 -10.49
C PRO A 150 -9.09 -5.55 -10.21
N VAL A 151 -9.25 -5.07 -8.96
CA VAL A 151 -8.82 -3.72 -8.57
C VAL A 151 -7.30 -3.65 -8.52
N LEU A 152 -6.62 -4.65 -7.96
CA LEU A 152 -5.16 -4.72 -7.88
C LEU A 152 -4.49 -4.71 -9.25
N GLN A 153 -5.13 -5.28 -10.27
CA GLN A 153 -4.64 -5.28 -11.67
C GLN A 153 -4.53 -3.87 -12.28
N HIS A 154 -5.23 -2.87 -11.73
CA HIS A 154 -5.07 -1.47 -12.12
C HIS A 154 -3.96 -0.74 -11.34
N LEU A 155 -3.32 -1.40 -10.37
CA LEU A 155 -2.29 -0.82 -9.52
C LEU A 155 -0.91 -1.43 -9.74
N GLY A 156 -0.86 -2.71 -10.13
CA GLY A 156 0.38 -3.44 -10.29
C GLY A 156 0.38 -4.44 -11.43
N GLN A 157 1.55 -4.72 -11.93
CA GLN A 157 1.76 -5.73 -13.00
C GLN A 157 1.96 -7.14 -12.44
N THR A 158 2.40 -7.25 -11.18
CA THR A 158 2.67 -8.53 -10.53
C THR A 158 1.91 -8.59 -9.21
N ILE A 159 1.10 -9.63 -9.02
CA ILE A 159 0.26 -9.80 -7.83
C ILE A 159 0.46 -11.20 -7.29
N HIS A 160 0.97 -11.31 -6.07
CA HIS A 160 1.16 -12.57 -5.36
C HIS A 160 0.23 -12.69 -4.17
N TYR A 161 -0.43 -13.84 -4.07
CA TYR A 161 -1.19 -14.20 -2.87
C TYR A 161 -0.34 -15.06 -1.95
N LEU A 162 -0.16 -14.61 -0.70
CA LEU A 162 0.76 -15.20 0.28
C LEU A 162 0.05 -15.92 1.45
N GLY A 163 -1.24 -16.19 1.31
CA GLY A 163 -1.99 -16.97 2.29
C GLY A 163 -2.52 -16.13 3.45
N LYS A 164 -2.18 -16.49 4.69
CA LYS A 164 -2.73 -15.87 5.91
C LYS A 164 -2.23 -14.45 6.16
N ASN A 165 -3.05 -13.64 6.83
CA ASN A 165 -2.66 -12.28 7.24
C ASN A 165 -1.33 -12.24 7.98
N GLY A 166 -0.59 -11.15 7.79
CA GLY A 166 0.75 -10.93 8.29
C GLY A 166 1.86 -11.49 7.39
N SER A 167 1.53 -12.43 6.47
CA SER A 167 2.54 -13.01 5.57
C SER A 167 3.04 -12.00 4.55
N ALA A 168 2.19 -11.12 4.02
CA ALA A 168 2.60 -10.10 3.07
C ALA A 168 3.41 -9.00 3.77
N ALA A 169 3.01 -8.57 4.96
CA ALA A 169 3.79 -7.65 5.78
C ALA A 169 5.18 -8.21 6.10
N ALA A 170 5.29 -9.50 6.49
CA ALA A 170 6.57 -10.16 6.74
C ALA A 170 7.44 -10.20 5.47
N MET A 171 6.86 -10.59 4.32
CA MET A 171 7.59 -10.64 3.04
C MET A 171 8.10 -9.25 2.63
N LYS A 172 7.33 -8.20 2.91
CA LYS A 172 7.77 -6.82 2.66
C LYS A 172 9.01 -6.46 3.47
N LEU A 173 9.06 -6.83 4.76
CA LEU A 173 10.23 -6.57 5.61
C LEU A 173 11.45 -7.39 5.17
N VAL A 174 11.25 -8.67 4.81
CA VAL A 174 12.31 -9.53 4.26
C VAL A 174 12.92 -8.90 3.00
N GLY A 175 12.09 -8.49 2.04
CA GLY A 175 12.58 -7.87 0.82
C GLY A 175 13.27 -6.53 1.06
N ASN A 176 12.76 -5.69 1.96
CA ASN A 176 13.42 -4.43 2.33
C ASN A 176 14.78 -4.68 2.99
N LEU A 177 14.91 -5.71 3.83
CA LEU A 177 16.19 -6.09 4.44
C LEU A 177 17.21 -6.53 3.38
N ILE A 178 16.80 -7.38 2.44
CA ILE A 178 17.67 -7.83 1.33
C ILE A 178 18.17 -6.63 0.53
N VAL A 179 17.26 -5.76 0.08
CA VAL A 179 17.63 -4.56 -0.69
C VAL A 179 18.58 -3.64 0.07
N ALA A 180 18.36 -3.45 1.38
CA ALA A 180 19.25 -2.61 2.21
C ALA A 180 20.66 -3.20 2.29
N LEU A 181 20.79 -4.52 2.50
CA LEU A 181 22.08 -5.21 2.56
C LEU A 181 22.80 -5.23 1.21
N GLU A 182 22.07 -5.42 0.11
CA GLU A 182 22.64 -5.36 -1.24
C GLU A 182 23.19 -3.96 -1.56
N MET A 183 22.47 -2.90 -1.20
CA MET A 183 22.92 -1.52 -1.37
C MET A 183 24.16 -1.21 -0.54
N GLU A 184 24.20 -1.68 0.72
CA GLU A 184 25.37 -1.51 1.59
C GLU A 184 26.58 -2.24 1.03
N ALA A 185 26.43 -3.51 0.65
CA ALA A 185 27.51 -4.29 0.05
C ALA A 185 28.06 -3.65 -1.24
N LEU A 186 27.16 -3.11 -2.10
CA LEU A 186 27.54 -2.40 -3.30
C LEU A 186 28.33 -1.12 -2.96
N ALA A 187 27.86 -0.33 -1.99
CA ALA A 187 28.50 0.90 -1.58
C ALA A 187 29.94 0.64 -1.05
N GLU A 188 30.10 -0.35 -0.17
CA GLU A 188 31.40 -0.75 0.36
C GLU A 188 32.35 -1.25 -0.75
N GLY A 189 31.81 -2.07 -1.69
CA GLY A 189 32.56 -2.54 -2.85
C GLY A 189 33.06 -1.42 -3.74
N LEU A 190 32.23 -0.40 -4.01
CA LEU A 190 32.62 0.77 -4.81
C LEU A 190 33.67 1.64 -4.11
N VAL A 191 33.56 1.82 -2.79
CA VAL A 191 34.57 2.53 -2.00
C VAL A 191 35.92 1.80 -2.03
N LEU A 192 35.92 0.47 -1.89
CA LEU A 192 37.13 -0.34 -2.00
C LEU A 192 37.76 -0.23 -3.39
N ALA A 193 36.95 -0.33 -4.45
CA ALA A 193 37.41 -0.18 -5.84
C ALA A 193 38.04 1.20 -6.08
N GLN A 194 37.42 2.27 -5.59
CA GLN A 194 37.96 3.62 -5.68
C GLN A 194 39.33 3.75 -5.01
N LYS A 195 39.48 3.21 -3.78
CA LYS A 195 40.76 3.21 -3.05
C LYS A 195 41.85 2.39 -3.75
N ALA A 196 41.46 1.34 -4.48
CA ALA A 196 42.35 0.50 -5.25
C ALA A 196 42.70 1.11 -6.64
N GLY A 197 42.17 2.30 -7.00
CA GLY A 197 42.42 2.95 -8.28
C GLY A 197 41.70 2.28 -9.46
N LEU A 198 40.64 1.50 -9.22
CA LEU A 198 39.88 0.85 -10.29
C LEU A 198 38.85 1.80 -10.92
N ASP A 199 38.57 1.59 -12.21
CA ASP A 199 37.51 2.32 -12.91
C ASP A 199 36.13 1.82 -12.41
N LEU A 200 35.37 2.71 -11.76
CA LEU A 200 34.06 2.39 -11.17
C LEU A 200 33.02 1.98 -12.22
N ASN A 201 33.11 2.48 -13.48
CA ASN A 201 32.20 2.04 -14.55
C ASN A 201 32.42 0.57 -14.92
N THR A 202 33.67 0.11 -14.82
CA THR A 202 34.01 -1.30 -15.07
C THR A 202 33.52 -2.19 -13.92
N VAL A 203 33.62 -1.71 -12.68
CA VAL A 203 33.14 -2.42 -11.47
C VAL A 203 31.64 -2.55 -11.50
N ASP A 204 30.92 -1.46 -11.77
CA ASP A 204 29.44 -1.43 -11.80
C ASP A 204 28.86 -2.43 -12.82
N ARG A 205 29.46 -2.53 -14.02
CA ARG A 205 29.04 -3.50 -15.05
C ARG A 205 29.15 -4.97 -14.62
N LYS A 206 30.00 -5.30 -13.65
CA LYS A 206 30.22 -6.66 -13.14
C LYS A 206 29.38 -6.99 -11.92
N SER A 207 28.90 -5.96 -11.19
CA SER A 207 28.08 -6.15 -9.98
C SER A 207 26.58 -6.29 -10.25
N VAL A 208 26.16 -6.18 -11.51
CA VAL A 208 24.76 -6.28 -11.96
C VAL A 208 24.49 -7.62 -12.68
N VAL A 209 25.09 -8.72 -12.20
CA VAL A 209 24.83 -10.07 -12.72
C VAL A 209 23.85 -10.80 -11.84
#